data_ebd92ce5cbed0b1ab5fac98bc4a34775
#
_entry.id   ebd92ce5cbed0b1ab5fac98bc4a34775
#
_cell.length_a   1.000
_cell.length_b   1.000
_cell.length_c   1.000
_cell.angle_alpha   90.00
_cell.angle_beta   90.00
_cell.angle_gamma   90.00
#
_symmetry.space_group_name_H-M   'P 1'
#
loop_
_entity.id
_entity.type
_entity.pdbx_description
1 polymer ?
#
loop_
_entity_poly.entity_id
_entity_poly.type
_entity_poly.pdbx_seq_one_letter_code
_entity_poly.pdbx_strand_id
1 'polypeptide(L)'
;KVEEKIHENNPYYFVLAIGNFSFKDKGFKSIEKENNQVKFTVYAFDVTDKEKEVALQGLTDPYKDENYLLSSTRNMEAKPGYGYFEWTPIFLFPKSLVVPPYRGERKIKFVVSTTKINAKFEQGKIVNEKDFYFLTESMLNLNFQDPGYLEEDKYEDKVNEKIVQLGLAVAYSENKINQKGVEAIKTWINQKIIWKHYFAENTEEENENKIKYSFLLKNTYELLKNKKLSLSEIVKELNYKSNTSKRYDAMNLLLNVAGSDERLSVEEDKLLNKTARALELDMDRFQQMKTSTIANIDTIDEANEENEDTIFNFSPDMTNEEKCKKLRQEYTRWNRQTNNSNEKIRNQAKKMVELTANLRKKYNC
;
A
#
# COMPACT_ATOMS: atom_id res chain seq x y z
N LYS A 1 2.41 28.59 -3.38
CA LYS A 1 2.90 27.88 -2.18
C LYS A 1 2.32 26.48 -2.08
N VAL A 2 2.96 25.64 -1.30
CA VAL A 2 2.47 24.28 -0.99
C VAL A 2 2.30 24.15 0.52
N GLU A 3 1.23 23.48 0.97
CA GLU A 3 0.93 23.25 2.37
C GLU A 3 0.43 21.81 2.57
N GLU A 4 0.75 21.19 3.70
CA GLU A 4 0.12 19.95 4.14
C GLU A 4 -1.11 20.30 4.99
N LYS A 5 -2.27 19.72 4.65
CA LYS A 5 -3.54 19.91 5.36
C LYS A 5 -4.33 18.61 5.41
N ILE A 6 -5.18 18.49 6.43
CA ILE A 6 -6.15 17.39 6.53
C ILE A 6 -7.43 17.83 5.79
N HIS A 7 -7.92 16.99 4.89
CA HIS A 7 -9.17 17.15 4.17
C HIS A 7 -9.96 15.83 4.25
N GLU A 8 -11.19 15.89 4.72
CA GLU A 8 -12.04 14.70 4.93
C GLU A 8 -11.33 13.59 5.72
N ASN A 9 -10.65 13.95 6.82
CA ASN A 9 -9.86 13.08 7.69
C ASN A 9 -8.62 12.42 7.04
N ASN A 10 -8.24 12.83 5.83
CA ASN A 10 -7.05 12.35 5.16
C ASN A 10 -6.02 13.49 4.97
N PRO A 11 -4.72 13.22 5.09
CA PRO A 11 -3.68 14.20 4.82
C PRO A 11 -3.48 14.37 3.31
N TYR A 12 -3.42 15.64 2.89
CA TYR A 12 -3.16 16.06 1.50
C TYR A 12 -2.04 17.10 1.42
N TYR A 13 -1.36 17.11 0.28
CA TYR A 13 -0.55 18.26 -0.13
C TYR A 13 -1.38 19.16 -1.03
N PHE A 14 -1.56 20.40 -0.59
CA PHE A 14 -2.29 21.44 -1.32
C PHE A 14 -1.32 22.35 -2.05
N VAL A 15 -1.43 22.43 -3.37
CA VAL A 15 -0.74 23.45 -4.16
C VAL A 15 -1.68 24.63 -4.31
N LEU A 16 -1.32 25.75 -3.73
CA LEU A 16 -2.12 26.94 -3.62
C LEU A 16 -1.55 28.05 -4.53
N ALA A 17 -2.41 28.77 -5.20
CA ALA A 17 -2.07 29.92 -6.01
C ALA A 17 -2.82 31.19 -5.55
N ILE A 18 -2.17 32.32 -5.73
CA ILE A 18 -2.75 33.66 -5.57
C ILE A 18 -2.20 34.55 -6.68
N GLY A 19 -2.98 35.50 -7.13
CA GLY A 19 -2.58 36.47 -8.17
C GLY A 19 -3.51 36.43 -9.37
N ASN A 20 -3.21 37.28 -10.34
CA ASN A 20 -3.97 37.40 -11.58
C ASN A 20 -3.10 37.14 -12.81
N PHE A 21 -3.73 36.80 -13.93
CA PHE A 21 -3.04 36.72 -15.21
C PHE A 21 -2.74 38.10 -15.75
N SER A 22 -1.46 38.38 -15.95
CA SER A 22 -0.99 39.58 -16.62
C SER A 22 -0.05 39.18 -17.74
N PHE A 23 -0.59 39.06 -18.95
CA PHE A 23 0.19 38.71 -20.12
C PHE A 23 0.56 39.95 -20.90
N LYS A 24 1.79 40.01 -21.43
CA LYS A 24 2.15 41.00 -22.45
C LYS A 24 1.37 40.71 -23.73
N ASP A 25 1.05 41.71 -24.51
CA ASP A 25 0.17 41.64 -25.71
C ASP A 25 0.42 40.45 -26.64
N LYS A 26 1.69 40.07 -26.85
CA LYS A 26 2.04 38.89 -27.69
C LYS A 26 1.62 37.55 -27.06
N GLY A 27 1.69 37.42 -25.76
CA GLY A 27 1.29 36.18 -25.05
C GLY A 27 -0.22 36.04 -25.02
N PHE A 28 -0.95 37.16 -24.85
CA PHE A 28 -2.40 37.17 -24.83
C PHE A 28 -3.03 36.74 -26.16
N LYS A 29 -2.52 37.25 -27.31
CA LYS A 29 -2.96 36.79 -28.64
C LYS A 29 -2.78 35.30 -28.90
N SER A 30 -1.79 34.69 -28.27
CA SER A 30 -1.61 33.23 -28.32
C SER A 30 -2.67 32.49 -27.53
N ILE A 31 -3.07 32.99 -26.36
CA ILE A 31 -4.10 32.42 -25.50
C ILE A 31 -5.50 32.56 -26.09
N GLU A 32 -5.80 33.70 -26.72
CA GLU A 32 -7.07 33.90 -27.44
C GLU A 32 -7.31 32.84 -28.52
N LYS A 33 -6.25 32.43 -29.24
CA LYS A 33 -6.32 31.35 -30.23
C LYS A 33 -6.66 29.98 -29.63
N GLU A 34 -6.48 29.81 -28.32
CA GLU A 34 -6.78 28.60 -27.55
C GLU A 34 -8.07 28.77 -26.70
N ASN A 35 -9.01 29.58 -27.16
CA ASN A 35 -10.27 29.87 -26.47
C ASN A 35 -10.08 30.40 -25.05
N ASN A 36 -9.07 31.23 -24.84
CA ASN A 36 -8.70 31.77 -23.53
C ASN A 36 -8.42 30.72 -22.45
N GLN A 37 -7.92 29.54 -22.85
CA GLN A 37 -7.57 28.51 -21.90
C GLN A 37 -6.06 28.30 -21.82
N VAL A 38 -5.60 27.96 -20.65
CA VAL A 38 -4.21 27.56 -20.36
C VAL A 38 -4.19 26.26 -19.57
N LYS A 39 -3.14 25.49 -19.75
CA LYS A 39 -2.89 24.28 -18.97
C LYS A 39 -1.94 24.59 -17.84
N PHE A 40 -2.36 24.28 -16.60
CA PHE A 40 -1.47 24.18 -15.46
C PHE A 40 -1.02 22.73 -15.33
N THR A 41 0.27 22.53 -15.14
CA THR A 41 0.86 21.22 -14.86
C THR A 41 1.78 21.36 -13.66
N VAL A 42 1.64 20.46 -12.68
CA VAL A 42 2.52 20.40 -11.51
C VAL A 42 3.31 19.09 -11.54
N TYR A 43 4.60 19.21 -11.19
CA TYR A 43 5.51 18.10 -10.90
C TYR A 43 6.17 18.34 -9.55
N ALA A 44 6.65 17.25 -8.92
CA ALA A 44 7.39 17.35 -7.67
C ALA A 44 8.71 16.57 -7.72
N PHE A 45 9.75 17.19 -7.17
CA PHE A 45 11.11 16.66 -7.16
C PHE A 45 11.71 16.73 -5.76
N ASP A 46 12.41 15.69 -5.37
CA ASP A 46 13.29 15.69 -4.20
C ASP A 46 14.59 16.43 -4.60
N VAL A 47 14.87 17.50 -3.88
CA VAL A 47 16.05 18.34 -4.05
C VAL A 47 16.89 18.41 -2.77
N THR A 48 16.79 17.37 -1.94
CA THR A 48 17.58 17.27 -0.70
C THR A 48 19.06 17.19 -1.01
N ASP A 49 19.41 16.41 -2.02
CA ASP A 49 20.76 16.42 -2.58
C ASP A 49 20.88 17.57 -3.58
N LYS A 50 21.78 18.52 -3.29
CA LYS A 50 21.96 19.73 -4.12
C LYS A 50 22.45 19.45 -5.55
N GLU A 51 23.06 18.28 -5.77
CA GLU A 51 23.62 17.90 -7.06
C GLU A 51 22.62 17.17 -7.95
N LYS A 52 21.50 16.68 -7.39
CA LYS A 52 20.57 15.82 -8.13
C LYS A 52 19.12 16.07 -7.77
N GLU A 53 18.32 16.42 -8.77
CA GLU A 53 16.87 16.44 -8.66
C GLU A 53 16.32 15.06 -9.00
N VAL A 54 15.55 14.46 -8.07
CA VAL A 54 14.94 13.15 -8.27
C VAL A 54 13.42 13.30 -8.17
N ALA A 55 12.70 12.89 -9.21
CA ALA A 55 11.25 13.05 -9.24
C ALA A 55 10.55 12.18 -8.17
N LEU A 56 9.49 12.68 -7.57
CA LEU A 56 8.57 11.86 -6.82
C LEU A 56 7.69 11.05 -7.78
N GLN A 57 7.17 9.92 -7.32
CA GLN A 57 6.23 9.11 -8.08
C GLN A 57 4.80 9.25 -7.55
N GLY A 58 3.82 9.13 -8.46
CA GLY A 58 2.42 9.01 -8.17
C GLY A 58 1.93 7.58 -8.40
N LEU A 59 1.09 7.05 -7.50
CA LEU A 59 0.66 5.66 -7.59
C LEU A 59 -0.48 5.43 -8.59
N THR A 60 -1.36 6.42 -8.78
CA THR A 60 -2.59 6.25 -9.59
C THR A 60 -2.90 7.52 -10.38
N ASP A 61 -3.66 7.38 -11.46
CA ASP A 61 -4.30 8.52 -12.12
C ASP A 61 -5.30 9.21 -11.18
N PRO A 62 -5.46 10.52 -11.24
CA PRO A 62 -4.81 11.51 -12.12
C PRO A 62 -3.51 12.11 -11.55
N TYR A 63 -2.84 11.42 -10.60
CA TYR A 63 -1.70 11.95 -9.86
C TYR A 63 -0.34 11.49 -10.39
N LYS A 64 -0.32 10.88 -11.56
CA LYS A 64 0.91 10.47 -12.25
C LYS A 64 0.83 10.75 -13.74
N ASP A 65 1.99 10.89 -14.37
CA ASP A 65 2.12 10.85 -15.84
C ASP A 65 2.40 9.41 -16.34
N GLU A 66 2.62 9.27 -17.63
CA GLU A 66 2.93 7.98 -18.29
C GLU A 66 4.24 7.32 -17.78
N ASN A 67 5.14 8.11 -17.18
CA ASN A 67 6.40 7.65 -16.58
C ASN A 67 6.30 7.46 -15.05
N TYR A 68 5.09 7.43 -14.49
CA TYR A 68 4.83 7.35 -13.06
C TYR A 68 5.31 8.55 -12.23
N LEU A 69 5.75 9.65 -12.85
CA LEU A 69 6.15 10.84 -12.11
C LEU A 69 4.92 11.49 -11.46
N LEU A 70 5.08 11.93 -10.21
CA LEU A 70 4.02 12.66 -9.51
C LEU A 70 3.68 13.92 -10.29
N SER A 71 2.49 13.94 -10.87
CA SER A 71 2.00 15.04 -11.68
C SER A 71 0.49 15.19 -11.59
N SER A 72 0.01 16.38 -11.91
CA SER A 72 -1.40 16.61 -12.19
C SER A 72 -1.53 17.78 -13.16
N THR A 73 -2.58 17.74 -13.97
CA THR A 73 -2.87 18.80 -14.95
C THR A 73 -4.28 19.35 -14.75
N ARG A 74 -4.43 20.63 -15.01
CA ARG A 74 -5.73 21.31 -14.99
C ARG A 74 -5.78 22.41 -16.05
N ASN A 75 -6.82 22.38 -16.88
CA ASN A 75 -7.11 23.49 -17.80
C ASN A 75 -7.89 24.57 -17.06
N MET A 76 -7.53 25.82 -17.28
CA MET A 76 -8.13 26.95 -16.64
C MET A 76 -8.34 28.08 -17.62
N GLU A 77 -9.39 28.87 -17.41
CA GLU A 77 -9.63 30.08 -18.17
C GLU A 77 -8.61 31.16 -17.77
N ALA A 78 -8.05 31.84 -18.77
CA ALA A 78 -7.04 32.87 -18.60
C ALA A 78 -7.44 34.12 -19.43
N LYS A 79 -8.29 34.95 -18.84
CA LYS A 79 -8.63 36.27 -19.39
C LYS A 79 -7.80 37.37 -18.71
N PRO A 80 -7.61 38.55 -19.33
CA PRO A 80 -7.00 39.70 -18.68
C PRO A 80 -7.72 40.00 -17.38
N GLY A 81 -6.95 40.17 -16.28
CA GLY A 81 -7.51 40.45 -14.97
C GLY A 81 -8.17 39.26 -14.26
N TYR A 82 -8.25 38.10 -14.92
CA TYR A 82 -8.70 36.86 -14.26
C TYR A 82 -7.60 36.32 -13.32
N GLY A 83 -8.00 35.81 -12.16
CA GLY A 83 -7.03 35.21 -11.21
C GLY A 83 -7.65 34.89 -9.87
N TYR A 84 -6.77 34.64 -8.92
CA TYR A 84 -7.12 34.32 -7.54
C TYR A 84 -6.75 35.48 -6.62
N PHE A 85 -7.73 36.10 -5.99
CA PHE A 85 -7.51 37.21 -5.04
C PHE A 85 -7.11 36.70 -3.65
N GLU A 86 -7.41 35.41 -3.37
CA GLU A 86 -7.01 34.72 -2.15
C GLU A 86 -6.25 33.44 -2.50
N TRP A 87 -5.54 32.85 -1.51
CA TRP A 87 -4.86 31.58 -1.69
C TRP A 87 -5.86 30.47 -2.01
N THR A 88 -5.93 30.08 -3.27
CA THR A 88 -6.89 29.11 -3.81
C THR A 88 -6.19 27.80 -4.17
N PRO A 89 -6.73 26.62 -3.76
CA PRO A 89 -6.19 25.33 -4.16
C PRO A 89 -6.33 25.11 -5.68
N ILE A 90 -5.20 24.89 -6.34
CA ILE A 90 -5.18 24.52 -7.77
C ILE A 90 -4.92 23.05 -7.99
N PHE A 91 -4.16 22.39 -7.09
CA PHE A 91 -3.96 20.96 -7.09
C PHE A 91 -4.01 20.40 -5.65
N LEU A 92 -4.47 19.15 -5.53
CA LEU A 92 -4.52 18.38 -4.30
C LEU A 92 -3.91 17.01 -4.55
N PHE A 93 -2.97 16.61 -3.72
CA PHE A 93 -2.36 15.28 -3.78
C PHE A 93 -2.63 14.55 -2.46
N PRO A 94 -3.36 13.41 -2.46
CA PRO A 94 -3.44 12.56 -1.28
C PRO A 94 -2.03 12.11 -0.88
N LYS A 95 -1.66 12.31 0.39
CA LYS A 95 -0.32 11.95 0.87
C LYS A 95 0.02 10.47 0.65
N SER A 96 -0.98 9.59 0.79
CA SER A 96 -0.85 8.15 0.58
C SER A 96 -0.56 7.73 -0.86
N LEU A 97 -0.75 8.63 -1.84
CA LEU A 97 -0.49 8.37 -3.26
C LEU A 97 0.83 8.97 -3.75
N VAL A 98 1.59 9.62 -2.87
CA VAL A 98 2.87 10.26 -3.18
C VAL A 98 4.01 9.36 -2.69
N VAL A 99 4.87 8.92 -3.59
CA VAL A 99 6.01 8.06 -3.27
C VAL A 99 7.32 8.82 -3.48
N PRO A 100 8.11 9.01 -2.42
CA PRO A 100 9.41 9.66 -2.51
C PRO A 100 10.47 8.71 -3.08
N PRO A 101 11.62 9.23 -3.57
CA PRO A 101 12.77 8.38 -3.90
C PRO A 101 13.44 7.76 -2.66
N TYR A 102 13.44 8.46 -1.53
CA TYR A 102 14.06 8.05 -0.27
C TYR A 102 13.19 8.45 0.92
N ARG A 103 13.27 7.70 2.02
CA ARG A 103 12.64 8.03 3.32
C ARG A 103 13.35 9.18 4.04
N GLY A 104 12.77 9.58 5.16
CA GLY A 104 13.31 10.59 6.09
C GLY A 104 12.91 12.02 5.72
N GLU A 105 13.63 12.98 6.29
CA GLU A 105 13.40 14.38 6.00
C GLU A 105 13.91 14.72 4.60
N ARG A 106 13.00 15.18 3.74
CA ARG A 106 13.27 15.48 2.34
C ARG A 106 12.81 16.89 2.01
N LYS A 107 13.60 17.60 1.22
CA LYS A 107 13.25 18.91 0.67
C LYS A 107 12.62 18.72 -0.70
N ILE A 108 11.33 18.94 -0.80
CA ILE A 108 10.56 18.72 -2.02
C ILE A 108 10.28 20.05 -2.72
N LYS A 109 10.65 20.09 -3.99
CA LYS A 109 10.36 21.20 -4.91
C LYS A 109 9.13 20.83 -5.75
N PHE A 110 8.06 21.61 -5.61
CA PHE A 110 6.91 21.57 -6.50
C PHE A 110 7.09 22.61 -7.59
N VAL A 111 7.02 22.16 -8.83
CA VAL A 111 7.17 23.00 -10.03
C VAL A 111 5.82 23.08 -10.72
N VAL A 112 5.25 24.27 -10.80
CA VAL A 112 4.00 24.52 -11.54
C VAL A 112 4.33 25.30 -12.81
N SER A 113 4.04 24.68 -13.95
CA SER A 113 4.17 25.32 -15.25
C SER A 113 2.80 25.72 -15.80
N THR A 114 2.74 26.84 -16.49
CA THR A 114 1.59 27.29 -17.26
C THR A 114 1.96 27.30 -18.72
N THR A 115 1.17 26.58 -19.52
CA THR A 115 1.48 26.28 -20.92
C THR A 115 0.24 26.39 -21.79
N LYS A 116 0.42 26.26 -23.11
CA LYS A 116 -0.70 25.98 -24.03
C LYS A 116 -1.33 24.64 -23.70
N ILE A 117 -2.62 24.47 -24.06
CA ILE A 117 -3.39 23.24 -23.78
C ILE A 117 -2.71 22.01 -24.34
N ASN A 118 -2.19 22.07 -25.56
CA ASN A 118 -1.58 20.97 -26.27
C ASN A 118 -0.08 20.78 -25.98
N ALA A 119 0.47 21.52 -25.01
CA ALA A 119 1.88 21.37 -24.63
C ALA A 119 2.17 19.95 -24.15
N LYS A 120 3.29 19.40 -24.62
CA LYS A 120 3.79 18.08 -24.24
C LYS A 120 4.90 18.20 -23.20
N PHE A 121 4.97 17.23 -22.32
CA PHE A 121 6.00 17.11 -21.30
C PHE A 121 6.72 15.78 -21.45
N GLU A 122 8.03 15.77 -21.23
CA GLU A 122 8.85 14.60 -21.10
C GLU A 122 9.67 14.71 -19.81
N GLN A 123 9.56 13.70 -18.95
CA GLN A 123 10.23 13.65 -17.64
C GLN A 123 10.03 14.94 -16.81
N GLY A 124 8.82 15.50 -16.83
CA GLY A 124 8.46 16.73 -16.10
C GLY A 124 8.95 18.04 -16.73
N LYS A 125 9.59 17.99 -17.92
CA LYS A 125 10.07 19.16 -18.66
C LYS A 125 9.24 19.37 -19.92
N ILE A 126 9.00 20.65 -20.26
CA ILE A 126 8.28 20.99 -21.50
C ILE A 126 9.15 20.66 -22.72
N VAL A 127 8.53 20.02 -23.73
CA VAL A 127 9.25 19.61 -24.96
C VAL A 127 9.50 20.80 -25.89
N ASN A 128 8.55 21.73 -25.97
CA ASN A 128 8.63 22.89 -26.85
C ASN A 128 8.50 24.19 -26.06
N GLU A 129 9.57 24.96 -25.97
CA GLU A 129 9.60 26.24 -25.25
C GLU A 129 8.59 27.27 -25.76
N LYS A 130 8.14 27.20 -27.02
CA LYS A 130 7.12 28.09 -27.60
C LYS A 130 5.72 27.84 -27.01
N ASP A 131 5.52 26.74 -26.32
CA ASP A 131 4.26 26.38 -25.67
C ASP A 131 4.24 26.78 -24.18
N PHE A 132 5.33 27.38 -23.72
CA PHE A 132 5.53 27.77 -22.35
C PHE A 132 5.17 29.24 -22.11
N TYR A 133 4.45 29.53 -21.03
CA TYR A 133 4.14 30.88 -20.60
C TYR A 133 4.93 31.29 -19.37
N PHE A 134 4.81 30.59 -18.27
CA PHE A 134 5.61 30.84 -17.07
C PHE A 134 5.74 29.58 -16.19
N LEU A 135 6.68 29.66 -15.26
CA LEU A 135 6.98 28.63 -14.28
C LEU A 135 7.08 29.27 -12.89
N THR A 136 6.59 28.56 -11.91
CA THR A 136 6.77 28.92 -10.50
C THR A 136 7.16 27.70 -9.70
N GLU A 137 7.97 27.92 -8.66
CA GLU A 137 8.44 26.86 -7.78
C GLU A 137 8.05 27.14 -6.33
N SER A 138 7.81 26.08 -5.59
CA SER A 138 7.59 26.15 -4.15
C SER A 138 8.28 24.98 -3.46
N MET A 139 8.91 25.26 -2.33
CA MET A 139 9.64 24.24 -1.54
C MET A 139 8.83 23.88 -0.30
N LEU A 140 8.85 22.59 0.05
CA LEU A 140 8.26 22.07 1.27
C LEU A 140 9.20 21.00 1.87
N ASN A 141 9.45 21.05 3.18
CA ASN A 141 10.15 19.99 3.87
C ASN A 141 9.13 18.95 4.32
N LEU A 142 9.35 17.70 3.94
CA LEU A 142 8.46 16.57 4.23
C LEU A 142 9.25 15.47 4.92
N ASN A 143 8.59 14.72 5.80
CA ASN A 143 9.16 13.54 6.43
C ASN A 143 8.40 12.30 5.99
N PHE A 144 9.08 11.41 5.27
CA PHE A 144 8.54 10.16 4.77
C PHE A 144 9.00 9.00 5.67
N GLN A 145 8.04 8.26 6.22
CA GLN A 145 8.32 7.16 7.15
C GLN A 145 8.66 5.86 6.41
N ASP A 146 7.94 5.56 5.35
CA ASP A 146 8.17 4.37 4.54
C ASP A 146 9.39 4.55 3.60
N PRO A 147 10.09 3.46 3.23
CA PRO A 147 11.14 3.48 2.22
C PRO A 147 10.66 4.11 0.91
N GLY A 148 11.52 4.89 0.29
CA GLY A 148 11.27 5.40 -1.04
C GLY A 148 11.52 4.34 -2.13
N TYR A 149 11.04 4.61 -3.36
CA TYR A 149 11.10 3.63 -4.45
C TYR A 149 12.53 3.21 -4.84
N LEU A 150 13.54 4.11 -4.69
CA LEU A 150 14.95 3.76 -4.93
C LEU A 150 15.57 2.93 -3.79
N GLU A 151 15.01 3.01 -2.59
CA GLU A 151 15.43 2.16 -1.48
C GLU A 151 14.80 0.77 -1.56
N GLU A 152 13.55 0.69 -2.04
CA GLU A 152 12.84 -0.59 -2.22
C GLU A 152 13.58 -1.50 -3.18
N ASP A 153 14.01 -1.01 -4.34
CA ASP A 153 14.78 -1.79 -5.30
C ASP A 153 16.06 -2.37 -4.67
N LYS A 154 16.74 -1.57 -3.83
CA LYS A 154 17.96 -1.99 -3.13
C LYS A 154 17.69 -3.09 -2.11
N TYR A 155 16.52 -3.11 -1.50
CA TYR A 155 16.18 -4.05 -0.42
C TYR A 155 15.29 -5.21 -0.90
N GLU A 156 14.82 -5.22 -2.14
CA GLU A 156 13.84 -6.17 -2.64
C GLU A 156 14.23 -7.62 -2.35
N ASP A 157 15.44 -8.02 -2.66
CA ASP A 157 15.94 -9.38 -2.42
C ASP A 157 15.86 -9.77 -0.93
N LYS A 158 16.33 -8.88 -0.05
CA LYS A 158 16.30 -9.14 1.41
C LYS A 158 14.89 -9.17 1.96
N VAL A 159 14.01 -8.32 1.45
CA VAL A 159 12.59 -8.31 1.81
C VAL A 159 11.93 -9.63 1.39
N ASN A 160 12.16 -10.08 0.15
CA ASN A 160 11.63 -11.35 -0.35
C ASN A 160 12.15 -12.55 0.47
N GLU A 161 13.43 -12.58 0.85
CA GLU A 161 13.98 -13.60 1.74
C GLU A 161 13.25 -13.64 3.09
N LYS A 162 12.96 -12.48 3.69
CA LYS A 162 12.25 -12.38 4.97
C LYS A 162 10.79 -12.80 4.85
N ILE A 163 10.13 -12.48 3.74
CA ILE A 163 8.76 -12.94 3.44
C ILE A 163 8.70 -14.47 3.36
N VAL A 164 9.66 -15.08 2.66
CA VAL A 164 9.77 -16.55 2.56
C VAL A 164 10.02 -17.19 3.92
N GLN A 165 10.89 -16.59 4.76
CA GLN A 165 11.15 -17.07 6.11
C GLN A 165 9.89 -17.02 6.99
N LEU A 166 9.08 -15.96 6.93
CA LEU A 166 7.79 -15.89 7.62
C LEU A 166 6.79 -16.93 7.08
N GLY A 167 6.70 -17.09 5.76
CA GLY A 167 5.86 -18.12 5.15
C GLY A 167 6.18 -19.51 5.68
N LEU A 168 7.48 -19.87 5.76
CA LEU A 168 7.89 -21.15 6.28
C LEU A 168 7.62 -21.30 7.79
N ALA A 169 7.70 -20.20 8.56
CA ALA A 169 7.33 -20.22 9.97
C ALA A 169 5.84 -20.52 10.18
N VAL A 170 4.97 -20.00 9.31
CA VAL A 170 3.54 -20.34 9.31
C VAL A 170 3.34 -21.82 8.92
N ALA A 171 3.99 -22.29 7.86
CA ALA A 171 3.91 -23.70 7.45
C ALA A 171 4.46 -24.68 8.49
N TYR A 172 5.18 -24.21 9.52
CA TYR A 172 5.76 -25.00 10.61
C TYR A 172 5.18 -24.68 12.00
N SER A 173 4.09 -23.92 12.07
CA SER A 173 3.52 -23.41 13.32
C SER A 173 3.13 -24.50 14.33
N GLU A 174 2.74 -25.67 13.85
CA GLU A 174 2.37 -26.85 14.65
C GLU A 174 3.57 -27.77 14.96
N ASN A 175 4.81 -27.32 14.83
CA ASN A 175 6.04 -28.13 14.92
C ASN A 175 6.10 -29.31 13.90
N LYS A 176 5.26 -29.25 12.88
CA LYS A 176 5.22 -30.19 11.75
C LYS A 176 5.10 -29.37 10.46
N ILE A 177 5.87 -29.77 9.44
CA ILE A 177 5.86 -29.06 8.17
C ILE A 177 4.56 -29.36 7.39
N ASN A 178 3.85 -28.32 7.02
CA ASN A 178 2.72 -28.38 6.10
C ASN A 178 3.24 -28.35 4.66
N GLN A 179 3.18 -29.48 3.95
CA GLN A 179 3.70 -29.61 2.59
C GLN A 179 2.94 -28.73 1.59
N LYS A 180 1.61 -28.59 1.73
CA LYS A 180 0.82 -27.70 0.86
C LYS A 180 1.20 -26.23 1.08
N GLY A 181 1.49 -25.85 2.32
CA GLY A 181 2.03 -24.53 2.65
C GLY A 181 3.38 -24.27 2.01
N VAL A 182 4.29 -25.26 2.01
CA VAL A 182 5.58 -25.16 1.31
C VAL A 182 5.39 -25.01 -0.20
N GLU A 183 4.45 -25.72 -0.81
CA GLU A 183 4.13 -25.57 -2.24
C GLU A 183 3.55 -24.16 -2.56
N ALA A 184 2.73 -23.61 -1.66
CA ALA A 184 2.25 -22.22 -1.80
C ALA A 184 3.42 -21.21 -1.77
N ILE A 185 4.41 -21.42 -0.90
CA ILE A 185 5.63 -20.58 -0.85
C ILE A 185 6.43 -20.72 -2.15
N LYS A 186 6.65 -21.94 -2.65
CA LYS A 186 7.36 -22.16 -3.92
C LYS A 186 6.64 -21.51 -5.10
N THR A 187 5.32 -21.59 -5.14
CA THR A 187 4.49 -20.94 -6.16
C THR A 187 4.69 -19.42 -6.11
N TRP A 188 4.70 -18.83 -4.92
CA TRP A 188 4.95 -17.40 -4.73
C TRP A 188 6.37 -16.99 -5.18
N ILE A 189 7.39 -17.80 -4.82
CA ILE A 189 8.78 -17.58 -5.26
C ILE A 189 8.84 -17.57 -6.79
N ASN A 190 8.24 -18.56 -7.44
CA ASN A 190 8.21 -18.64 -8.89
C ASN A 190 7.54 -17.42 -9.50
N GLN A 191 6.36 -17.04 -9.03
CA GLN A 191 5.59 -15.92 -9.59
C GLN A 191 6.22 -14.54 -9.36
N LYS A 192 6.74 -14.27 -8.16
CA LYS A 192 7.21 -12.93 -7.78
C LYS A 192 8.70 -12.70 -8.08
N ILE A 193 9.49 -13.75 -8.11
CA ILE A 193 10.95 -13.66 -8.18
C ILE A 193 11.47 -14.20 -9.50
N ILE A 194 11.08 -15.41 -9.88
CA ILE A 194 11.60 -16.07 -11.06
C ILE A 194 10.93 -15.53 -12.33
N TRP A 195 9.60 -15.36 -12.32
CA TRP A 195 8.85 -14.86 -13.48
C TRP A 195 8.95 -13.34 -13.71
N LYS A 196 9.47 -12.58 -12.76
CA LYS A 196 9.74 -11.15 -12.94
C LYS A 196 10.69 -10.92 -14.14
N HIS A 197 11.53 -11.90 -14.43
CA HIS A 197 12.49 -11.88 -15.54
C HIS A 197 12.03 -12.62 -16.81
N TYR A 198 10.75 -13.04 -16.89
CA TYR A 198 10.23 -13.84 -18.00
C TYR A 198 10.36 -13.17 -19.38
N PHE A 199 10.48 -11.84 -19.45
CA PHE A 199 10.74 -11.11 -20.69
C PHE A 199 12.23 -10.82 -20.94
N ALA A 200 13.10 -11.11 -19.99
CA ALA A 200 14.55 -11.08 -20.18
C ALA A 200 15.01 -12.55 -20.26
N GLU A 201 15.53 -12.97 -21.40
CA GLU A 201 16.08 -14.32 -21.65
C GLU A 201 17.33 -14.60 -20.78
N ASN A 202 17.23 -14.45 -19.45
CA ASN A 202 18.36 -14.67 -18.55
C ASN A 202 18.19 -15.96 -17.75
N THR A 203 18.45 -17.07 -18.40
CA THR A 203 18.40 -18.42 -17.82
C THR A 203 19.42 -18.64 -16.68
N GLU A 204 20.51 -17.89 -16.62
CA GLU A 204 21.51 -17.98 -15.55
C GLU A 204 20.97 -17.40 -14.24
N GLU A 205 20.41 -16.21 -14.26
CA GLU A 205 19.82 -15.55 -13.10
C GLU A 205 18.63 -16.34 -12.53
N GLU A 206 17.80 -16.93 -13.40
CA GLU A 206 16.71 -17.82 -12.99
C GLU A 206 17.23 -19.04 -12.21
N ASN A 207 18.31 -19.66 -12.68
CA ASN A 207 18.92 -20.81 -12.01
C ASN A 207 19.58 -20.42 -10.68
N GLU A 208 20.25 -19.28 -10.62
CA GLU A 208 20.82 -18.73 -9.38
C GLU A 208 19.73 -18.49 -8.33
N ASN A 209 18.63 -17.87 -8.72
CA ASN A 209 17.49 -17.62 -7.83
C ASN A 209 16.87 -18.94 -7.33
N LYS A 210 16.70 -19.95 -8.18
CA LYS A 210 16.21 -21.29 -7.78
C LYS A 210 17.12 -21.92 -6.73
N ILE A 211 18.43 -21.87 -6.92
CA ILE A 211 19.41 -22.39 -5.97
C ILE A 211 19.36 -21.62 -4.65
N LYS A 212 19.39 -20.29 -4.73
CA LYS A 212 19.32 -19.38 -3.59
C LYS A 212 18.12 -19.65 -2.69
N TYR A 213 16.91 -19.69 -3.27
CA TYR A 213 15.68 -19.90 -2.51
C TYR A 213 15.50 -21.35 -2.02
N SER A 214 16.01 -22.34 -2.74
CA SER A 214 16.07 -23.72 -2.25
C SER A 214 16.95 -23.85 -1.01
N PHE A 215 18.12 -23.20 -1.02
CA PHE A 215 19.01 -23.14 0.14
C PHE A 215 18.38 -22.36 1.30
N LEU A 216 17.73 -21.23 1.03
CA LEU A 216 17.03 -20.44 2.03
C LEU A 216 15.94 -21.24 2.73
N LEU A 217 15.10 -21.96 1.99
CA LEU A 217 14.04 -22.82 2.55
C LEU A 217 14.62 -23.89 3.46
N LYS A 218 15.66 -24.60 3.01
CA LYS A 218 16.32 -25.65 3.80
C LYS A 218 16.93 -25.08 5.08
N ASN A 219 17.67 -24.00 4.97
CA ASN A 219 18.30 -23.37 6.14
C ASN A 219 17.27 -22.83 7.14
N THR A 220 16.22 -22.18 6.64
CA THR A 220 15.13 -21.66 7.48
C THR A 220 14.40 -22.78 8.22
N TYR A 221 14.17 -23.93 7.54
CA TYR A 221 13.59 -25.10 8.19
C TYR A 221 14.45 -25.63 9.34
N GLU A 222 15.76 -25.73 9.15
CA GLU A 222 16.69 -26.13 10.23
C GLU A 222 16.69 -25.13 11.40
N LEU A 223 16.62 -23.82 11.11
CA LEU A 223 16.50 -22.78 12.16
C LEU A 223 15.18 -22.91 12.94
N LEU A 224 14.07 -23.19 12.27
CA LEU A 224 12.77 -23.41 12.91
C LEU A 224 12.79 -24.66 13.80
N LYS A 225 13.28 -25.78 13.27
CA LYS A 225 13.40 -27.05 14.00
C LYS A 225 14.23 -26.90 15.29
N ASN A 226 15.29 -26.09 15.23
CA ASN A 226 16.18 -25.83 16.35
C ASN A 226 15.71 -24.65 17.22
N LYS A 227 14.54 -24.04 16.96
CA LYS A 227 13.98 -22.86 17.65
C LYS A 227 14.94 -21.65 17.65
N LYS A 228 15.75 -21.49 16.61
CA LYS A 228 16.73 -20.42 16.44
C LYS A 228 16.26 -19.28 15.54
N LEU A 229 15.09 -19.42 14.86
CA LEU A 229 14.54 -18.37 14.02
C LEU A 229 13.88 -17.29 14.88
N SER A 230 14.35 -16.06 14.79
CA SER A 230 13.76 -14.91 15.48
C SER A 230 12.73 -14.22 14.59
N LEU A 231 11.44 -14.49 14.81
CA LEU A 231 10.36 -13.83 14.08
C LEU A 231 10.32 -12.32 14.34
N SER A 232 10.68 -11.88 15.53
CA SER A 232 10.73 -10.45 15.88
C SER A 232 11.78 -9.68 15.08
N GLU A 233 12.95 -10.29 14.83
CA GLU A 233 13.99 -9.69 13.99
C GLU A 233 13.55 -9.63 12.51
N ILE A 234 12.92 -10.69 12.02
CA ILE A 234 12.40 -10.73 10.65
C ILE A 234 11.37 -9.61 10.44
N VAL A 235 10.41 -9.49 11.35
CA VAL A 235 9.38 -8.44 11.26
C VAL A 235 10.00 -7.03 11.38
N LYS A 236 10.95 -6.83 12.29
CA LYS A 236 11.67 -5.56 12.42
C LYS A 236 12.39 -5.19 11.12
N GLU A 237 13.04 -6.15 10.47
CA GLU A 237 13.69 -5.91 9.18
C GLU A 237 12.68 -5.61 8.07
N LEU A 238 11.54 -6.29 8.03
CA LEU A 238 10.47 -6.00 7.07
C LEU A 238 9.92 -4.59 7.27
N ASN A 239 9.59 -4.20 8.51
CA ASN A 239 9.10 -2.84 8.79
C ASN A 239 10.12 -1.76 8.38
N TYR A 240 11.41 -2.05 8.54
CA TYR A 240 12.46 -1.10 8.16
C TYR A 240 12.74 -1.05 6.67
N LYS A 241 12.66 -2.19 5.94
CA LYS A 241 13.13 -2.31 4.55
C LYS A 241 12.00 -2.34 3.52
N SER A 242 10.74 -2.42 3.95
CA SER A 242 9.60 -2.49 3.03
C SER A 242 8.54 -1.44 3.34
N ASN A 243 7.81 -1.03 2.31
CA ASN A 243 6.64 -0.18 2.46
C ASN A 243 5.42 -0.98 2.93
N THR A 244 4.34 -0.26 3.25
CA THR A 244 3.07 -0.84 3.69
C THR A 244 2.49 -1.83 2.66
N SER A 245 2.63 -1.56 1.36
CA SER A 245 2.13 -2.45 0.30
C SER A 245 2.85 -3.82 0.32
N LYS A 246 4.18 -3.81 0.43
CA LYS A 246 4.99 -5.04 0.53
C LYS A 246 4.68 -5.83 1.81
N ARG A 247 4.37 -5.15 2.92
CA ARG A 247 3.94 -5.79 4.17
C ARG A 247 2.58 -6.49 4.00
N TYR A 248 1.64 -5.90 3.25
CA TYR A 248 0.39 -6.57 2.86
C TYR A 248 0.62 -7.75 1.90
N ASP A 249 1.55 -7.63 0.94
CA ASP A 249 1.93 -8.75 0.06
C ASP A 249 2.50 -9.94 0.87
N ALA A 250 3.36 -9.63 1.86
CA ALA A 250 3.85 -10.65 2.80
C ALA A 250 2.68 -11.33 3.52
N MET A 251 1.77 -10.53 4.08
CA MET A 251 0.61 -11.07 4.80
C MET A 251 -0.30 -11.91 3.91
N ASN A 252 -0.46 -11.55 2.64
CA ASN A 252 -1.20 -12.34 1.66
C ASN A 252 -0.56 -13.72 1.42
N LEU A 253 0.77 -13.79 1.30
CA LEU A 253 1.46 -15.08 1.26
C LEU A 253 1.19 -15.91 2.52
N LEU A 254 1.31 -15.30 3.72
CA LEU A 254 1.10 -16.02 4.98
C LEU A 254 -0.32 -16.60 5.08
N LEU A 255 -1.33 -15.84 4.65
CA LEU A 255 -2.72 -16.28 4.57
C LEU A 255 -2.90 -17.44 3.58
N ASN A 256 -2.25 -17.40 2.42
CA ASN A 256 -2.29 -18.47 1.43
C ASN A 256 -1.61 -19.74 1.94
N VAL A 257 -0.51 -19.59 2.70
CA VAL A 257 0.19 -20.73 3.32
C VAL A 257 -0.69 -21.38 4.38
N ALA A 258 -1.26 -20.60 5.30
CA ALA A 258 -2.14 -21.11 6.34
C ALA A 258 -3.44 -21.72 5.78
N GLY A 259 -4.01 -21.13 4.73
CA GLY A 259 -5.22 -21.66 4.07
C GLY A 259 -4.97 -22.82 3.09
N SER A 260 -3.73 -23.25 2.90
CA SER A 260 -3.36 -24.20 1.84
C SER A 260 -3.92 -25.61 2.02
N ASP A 261 -4.15 -26.04 3.26
CA ASP A 261 -4.73 -27.35 3.60
C ASP A 261 -6.22 -27.28 3.93
N GLU A 262 -6.84 -26.11 3.70
CA GLU A 262 -8.25 -25.87 3.92
C GLU A 262 -8.67 -25.81 5.40
N ARG A 263 -7.71 -25.78 6.30
CA ARG A 263 -7.89 -25.64 7.75
C ARG A 263 -7.00 -24.52 8.25
N LEU A 264 -7.48 -23.77 9.22
CA LEU A 264 -6.68 -22.80 9.96
C LEU A 264 -6.62 -23.26 11.41
N SER A 265 -5.45 -23.69 11.85
CA SER A 265 -5.25 -24.07 13.25
C SER A 265 -5.25 -22.83 14.16
N VAL A 266 -5.48 -23.07 15.45
CA VAL A 266 -5.44 -22.00 16.47
C VAL A 266 -4.04 -21.38 16.54
N GLU A 267 -3.01 -22.20 16.38
CA GLU A 267 -1.60 -21.77 16.38
C GLU A 267 -1.29 -20.88 15.18
N GLU A 268 -1.74 -21.26 13.98
CA GLU A 268 -1.60 -20.44 12.77
C GLU A 268 -2.35 -19.11 12.91
N ASP A 269 -3.59 -19.13 13.39
CA ASP A 269 -4.37 -17.93 13.58
C ASP A 269 -3.73 -16.96 14.57
N LYS A 270 -3.22 -17.45 15.71
CA LYS A 270 -2.47 -16.65 16.67
C LYS A 270 -1.22 -16.06 16.04
N LEU A 271 -0.47 -16.84 15.25
CA LEU A 271 0.74 -16.40 14.59
C LEU A 271 0.44 -15.31 13.53
N LEU A 272 -0.59 -15.52 12.71
CA LEU A 272 -1.03 -14.54 11.70
C LEU A 272 -1.47 -13.22 12.34
N ASN A 273 -2.31 -13.27 13.37
CA ASN A 273 -2.77 -12.05 14.09
C ASN A 273 -1.58 -11.31 14.75
N LYS A 274 -0.66 -12.03 15.38
CA LYS A 274 0.55 -11.45 15.99
C LYS A 274 1.43 -10.81 14.93
N THR A 275 1.64 -11.48 13.80
CA THR A 275 2.47 -10.99 12.70
C THR A 275 1.86 -9.74 12.06
N ALA A 276 0.54 -9.72 11.80
CA ALA A 276 -0.16 -8.56 11.23
C ALA A 276 0.01 -7.31 12.12
N ARG A 277 -0.16 -7.45 13.44
CA ARG A 277 0.06 -6.35 14.38
C ARG A 277 1.52 -5.88 14.40
N ALA A 278 2.46 -6.83 14.41
CA ALA A 278 3.88 -6.53 14.45
C ALA A 278 4.37 -5.89 13.13
N LEU A 279 3.74 -6.18 11.99
CA LEU A 279 3.95 -5.52 10.70
C LEU A 279 3.24 -4.16 10.61
N GLU A 280 2.60 -3.69 11.67
CA GLU A 280 1.88 -2.40 11.74
C GLU A 280 0.78 -2.25 10.68
N LEU A 281 0.11 -3.37 10.35
CA LEU A 281 -0.99 -3.37 9.39
C LEU A 281 -2.31 -2.93 10.03
N ASP A 282 -3.16 -2.32 9.21
CA ASP A 282 -4.55 -2.05 9.60
C ASP A 282 -5.27 -3.39 9.86
N MET A 283 -5.75 -3.59 11.09
CA MET A 283 -6.31 -4.86 11.52
C MET A 283 -7.67 -5.14 10.89
N ASP A 284 -8.47 -4.13 10.56
CA ASP A 284 -9.75 -4.32 9.90
C ASP A 284 -9.53 -4.81 8.46
N ARG A 285 -8.58 -4.20 7.75
CA ARG A 285 -8.17 -4.65 6.42
C ARG A 285 -7.56 -6.06 6.45
N PHE A 286 -6.70 -6.35 7.42
CA PHE A 286 -6.15 -7.70 7.60
C PHE A 286 -7.26 -8.73 7.82
N GLN A 287 -8.25 -8.46 8.67
CA GLN A 287 -9.38 -9.37 8.90
C GLN A 287 -10.23 -9.57 7.64
N GLN A 288 -10.42 -8.53 6.82
CA GLN A 288 -11.08 -8.67 5.52
C GLN A 288 -10.30 -9.59 4.58
N MET A 289 -8.97 -9.44 4.49
CA MET A 289 -8.11 -10.32 3.69
C MET A 289 -8.19 -11.77 4.21
N LYS A 290 -8.05 -11.96 5.51
CA LYS A 290 -8.16 -13.29 6.14
C LYS A 290 -9.49 -13.97 5.79
N THR A 291 -10.59 -13.27 5.97
CA THR A 291 -11.94 -13.78 5.66
C THR A 291 -12.14 -14.14 4.18
N SER A 292 -11.51 -13.40 3.27
CA SER A 292 -11.62 -13.67 1.83
C SER A 292 -10.72 -14.81 1.35
N THR A 293 -9.65 -15.10 2.08
CA THR A 293 -8.62 -16.09 1.68
C THR A 293 -8.80 -17.43 2.35
N ILE A 294 -9.19 -17.47 3.62
CA ILE A 294 -9.26 -18.69 4.42
C ILE A 294 -10.69 -18.94 4.84
N ALA A 295 -11.24 -20.07 4.39
CA ALA A 295 -12.48 -20.61 4.93
C ALA A 295 -12.15 -21.37 6.24
N ASN A 296 -12.47 -20.74 7.38
CA ASN A 296 -12.16 -21.31 8.69
C ASN A 296 -13.42 -21.88 9.34
N ILE A 297 -13.72 -23.16 9.02
CA ILE A 297 -14.91 -23.82 9.54
C ILE A 297 -14.63 -24.42 10.93
N ASP A 298 -13.45 -24.93 11.16
CA ASP A 298 -13.14 -25.74 12.35
C ASP A 298 -13.00 -24.88 13.64
N THR A 299 -12.42 -23.70 13.57
CA THR A 299 -12.35 -22.77 14.73
C THR A 299 -13.72 -22.22 15.17
N ILE A 300 -14.73 -22.31 14.32
CA ILE A 300 -16.09 -21.88 14.63
C ILE A 300 -16.85 -22.99 15.35
N ASP A 301 -16.60 -24.26 15.00
CA ASP A 301 -17.23 -25.43 15.62
C ASP A 301 -16.67 -25.71 17.02
N GLU A 302 -15.43 -25.25 17.31
CA GLU A 302 -14.79 -25.32 18.64
C GLU A 302 -14.96 -24.04 19.46
N ALA A 303 -15.92 -23.18 19.10
CA ALA A 303 -16.16 -21.89 19.77
C ALA A 303 -16.62 -22.09 21.20
N ASN A 304 -15.66 -22.23 22.12
CA ASN A 304 -15.82 -22.16 23.57
C ASN A 304 -15.64 -20.71 24.03
N GLU A 305 -16.04 -20.38 25.23
CA GLU A 305 -15.88 -19.01 25.78
C GLU A 305 -14.44 -18.48 25.69
N GLU A 306 -13.42 -19.35 25.81
CA GLU A 306 -12.01 -19.01 25.68
C GLU A 306 -11.60 -18.63 24.24
N ASN A 307 -12.35 -19.08 23.23
CA ASN A 307 -12.06 -18.80 21.81
C ASN A 307 -12.80 -17.58 21.26
N GLU A 308 -13.87 -17.10 21.93
CA GLU A 308 -14.62 -15.90 21.51
C GLU A 308 -13.71 -14.69 21.44
N ASP A 309 -12.87 -14.47 22.47
CA ASP A 309 -11.93 -13.35 22.53
C ASP A 309 -10.90 -13.40 21.40
N THR A 310 -10.51 -14.60 20.99
CA THR A 310 -9.57 -14.83 19.86
C THR A 310 -10.26 -14.64 18.52
N ILE A 311 -11.44 -15.22 18.32
CA ILE A 311 -12.22 -15.14 17.07
C ILE A 311 -12.58 -13.70 16.73
N PHE A 312 -13.03 -12.94 17.74
CA PHE A 312 -13.46 -11.56 17.58
C PHE A 312 -12.38 -10.54 17.98
N ASN A 313 -11.18 -11.02 18.33
CA ASN A 313 -10.06 -10.18 18.75
C ASN A 313 -10.45 -9.19 19.86
N PHE A 314 -11.21 -9.68 20.86
CA PHE A 314 -11.53 -8.91 22.05
C PHE A 314 -10.28 -8.80 22.92
N SER A 315 -9.98 -7.59 23.41
CA SER A 315 -8.97 -7.44 24.45
C SER A 315 -9.60 -7.56 25.83
N PRO A 316 -8.85 -8.03 26.85
CA PRO A 316 -9.40 -8.25 28.20
C PRO A 316 -9.99 -6.99 28.86
N ASP A 317 -9.56 -5.83 28.43
CA ASP A 317 -9.95 -4.51 28.90
C ASP A 317 -11.11 -3.88 28.12
N MET A 318 -11.62 -4.56 27.08
CA MET A 318 -12.77 -4.08 26.30
C MET A 318 -14.05 -4.04 27.10
N THR A 319 -14.74 -2.91 27.05
CA THR A 319 -16.09 -2.75 27.62
C THR A 319 -17.12 -3.51 26.79
N ASN A 320 -18.29 -3.79 27.39
CA ASN A 320 -19.39 -4.42 26.66
C ASN A 320 -19.87 -3.58 25.47
N GLU A 321 -19.84 -2.24 25.58
CA GLU A 321 -20.20 -1.35 24.48
C GLU A 321 -19.23 -1.48 23.29
N GLU A 322 -17.94 -1.57 23.56
CA GLU A 322 -16.90 -1.77 22.53
C GLU A 322 -17.02 -3.16 21.89
N LYS A 323 -17.26 -4.21 22.68
CA LYS A 323 -17.57 -5.57 22.18
C LYS A 323 -18.82 -5.54 21.31
N CYS A 324 -19.87 -4.87 21.71
CA CYS A 324 -21.11 -4.72 20.94
C CYS A 324 -20.89 -3.99 19.62
N LYS A 325 -20.13 -2.90 19.62
CA LYS A 325 -19.76 -2.18 18.40
C LYS A 325 -19.03 -3.10 17.41
N LYS A 326 -18.07 -3.86 17.93
CA LYS A 326 -17.27 -4.80 17.12
C LYS A 326 -18.12 -5.93 16.57
N LEU A 327 -19.00 -6.53 17.38
CA LEU A 327 -19.93 -7.58 16.93
C LEU A 327 -20.91 -7.09 15.85
N ARG A 328 -21.35 -5.83 15.88
CA ARG A 328 -22.16 -5.24 14.80
C ARG A 328 -21.38 -5.12 13.49
N GLN A 329 -20.12 -4.72 13.57
CA GLN A 329 -19.23 -4.63 12.40
C GLN A 329 -19.00 -6.01 11.81
N GLU A 330 -18.68 -7.02 12.64
CA GLU A 330 -18.47 -8.40 12.23
C GLU A 330 -19.72 -9.01 11.60
N TYR A 331 -20.89 -8.80 12.21
CA TYR A 331 -22.16 -9.25 11.64
C TYR A 331 -22.37 -8.69 10.23
N THR A 332 -22.15 -7.39 10.04
CA THR A 332 -22.32 -6.74 8.73
C THR A 332 -21.33 -7.28 7.71
N ARG A 333 -20.07 -7.50 8.13
CA ARG A 333 -19.01 -8.07 7.28
C ARG A 333 -19.37 -9.48 6.81
N TRP A 334 -19.71 -10.37 7.73
CA TRP A 334 -20.02 -11.75 7.42
C TRP A 334 -21.34 -11.91 6.64
N ASN A 335 -22.32 -11.09 6.94
CA ASN A 335 -23.60 -11.10 6.20
C ASN A 335 -23.40 -10.79 4.71
N ARG A 336 -22.45 -9.93 4.35
CA ARG A 336 -22.08 -9.68 2.93
C ARG A 336 -21.47 -10.89 2.24
N GLN A 337 -20.83 -11.80 3.00
CA GLN A 337 -20.18 -12.99 2.46
C GLN A 337 -21.13 -14.20 2.36
N THR A 338 -22.36 -14.12 2.86
CA THR A 338 -23.34 -15.23 2.77
C THR A 338 -23.73 -15.59 1.35
N ASN A 339 -23.47 -14.70 0.38
CA ASN A 339 -23.71 -14.91 -1.04
C ASN A 339 -22.40 -15.07 -1.85
N ASN A 340 -21.27 -15.35 -1.19
CA ASN A 340 -19.98 -15.53 -1.87
C ASN A 340 -20.04 -16.70 -2.86
N SER A 341 -19.34 -16.57 -4.00
CA SER A 341 -19.27 -17.63 -5.02
C SER A 341 -18.56 -18.90 -4.51
N ASN A 342 -17.60 -18.74 -3.60
CA ASN A 342 -16.93 -19.87 -2.93
C ASN A 342 -17.85 -20.45 -1.85
N GLU A 343 -18.20 -21.74 -2.01
CA GLU A 343 -19.13 -22.44 -1.11
C GLU A 343 -18.62 -22.50 0.33
N LYS A 344 -17.31 -22.72 0.53
CA LYS A 344 -16.69 -22.81 1.86
C LYS A 344 -16.77 -21.47 2.59
N ILE A 345 -16.44 -20.36 1.90
CA ILE A 345 -16.57 -19.01 2.46
C ILE A 345 -18.03 -18.69 2.79
N ARG A 346 -18.95 -19.09 1.92
CA ARG A 346 -20.40 -18.92 2.13
C ARG A 346 -20.90 -19.67 3.37
N ASN A 347 -20.45 -20.90 3.56
CA ASN A 347 -20.81 -21.73 4.73
C ASN A 347 -20.22 -21.14 6.02
N GLN A 348 -18.96 -20.72 5.99
CA GLN A 348 -18.33 -20.01 7.10
C GLN A 348 -19.09 -18.73 7.44
N ALA A 349 -19.45 -17.94 6.44
CA ALA A 349 -20.19 -16.71 6.65
C ALA A 349 -21.53 -16.94 7.37
N LYS A 350 -22.28 -17.98 7.01
CA LYS A 350 -23.52 -18.34 7.69
C LYS A 350 -23.28 -18.67 9.18
N LYS A 351 -22.26 -19.49 9.50
CA LYS A 351 -21.89 -19.82 10.88
C LYS A 351 -21.46 -18.59 11.67
N MET A 352 -20.65 -17.71 11.08
CA MET A 352 -20.20 -16.47 11.74
C MET A 352 -21.35 -15.49 11.99
N VAL A 353 -22.30 -15.39 11.06
CA VAL A 353 -23.53 -14.58 11.26
C VAL A 353 -24.33 -15.11 12.46
N GLU A 354 -24.48 -16.42 12.58
CA GLU A 354 -25.16 -17.05 13.72
C GLU A 354 -24.42 -16.82 15.04
N LEU A 355 -23.10 -17.06 15.05
CA LEU A 355 -22.25 -16.84 16.22
C LEU A 355 -22.28 -15.39 16.70
N THR A 356 -22.12 -14.43 15.77
CA THR A 356 -22.21 -13.00 16.12
C THR A 356 -23.58 -12.60 16.63
N ALA A 357 -24.66 -13.20 16.10
CA ALA A 357 -26.03 -12.95 16.60
C ALA A 357 -26.21 -13.49 18.03
N ASN A 358 -25.67 -14.66 18.33
CA ASN A 358 -25.72 -15.27 19.66
C ASN A 358 -24.93 -14.44 20.70
N LEU A 359 -23.71 -14.00 20.34
CA LEU A 359 -22.88 -13.16 21.20
C LEU A 359 -23.51 -11.79 21.46
N ARG A 360 -24.15 -11.19 20.45
CA ARG A 360 -24.89 -9.94 20.64
C ARG A 360 -26.00 -10.09 21.68
N LYS A 361 -26.69 -11.24 21.72
CA LYS A 361 -27.66 -11.54 22.78
C LYS A 361 -26.97 -11.69 24.16
N LYS A 362 -25.82 -12.41 24.21
CA LYS A 362 -25.02 -12.57 25.43
C LYS A 362 -24.59 -11.25 26.06
N TYR A 363 -24.12 -10.30 25.23
CA TYR A 363 -23.64 -8.98 25.67
C TYR A 363 -24.73 -7.90 25.71
N ASN A 364 -26.00 -8.25 25.46
CA ASN A 364 -27.14 -7.33 25.41
C ASN A 364 -26.97 -6.18 24.39
N CYS A 365 -26.47 -6.49 23.18
CA CYS A 365 -26.34 -5.56 22.07
C CYS A 365 -27.62 -5.50 21.26
#